data_9f1008b431f951e8b5fbbc3328254cfe
#
_entry.id   9f1008b431f951e8b5fbbc3328254cfe
#
_cell.length_a   1.000
_cell.length_b   1.000
_cell.length_c   1.000
_cell.angle_alpha   90.00
_cell.angle_beta   90.00
_cell.angle_gamma   90.00
#
_symmetry.space_group_name_H-M   'P 1'
#
loop_
_entity.id
_entity.type
_entity.pdbx_description
1 polymer ?
#
loop_
_entity_poly.entity_id
_entity_poly.type
_entity_poly.pdbx_seq_one_letter_code
_entity_poly.pdbx_strand_id
1 'polypeptide(L)'
;GAGSPAETNLHASDIVNMRVARHAGARCLLVTDIDRGGAFAHLYGTWALLPEDERALIHGFVLNKFRGDASLLAPAPQHLQERTGVPTVATIPMQWHHGLPEEDGVFDDRSTTPGAVHTTVAVVAYPRISNLDEFQPLKNVPGLRLQWVRSPADVAGLRPCDWIVLPGSKATAADLAWLRAQGLDGAIAAHAGQGGTVLGVCGGLQMLGEALIDPEGIDGNGPGLGLLPLVTVFEPAKTVRR
;
A
#
# COMPACT_ATOMS: atom_id res chain seq x y z
N GLY A 1 10.69 -4.66 -2.97
CA GLY A 1 10.21 -4.34 -1.64
C GLY A 1 10.51 -2.91 -1.25
N ALA A 2 9.67 -2.38 -0.40
CA ALA A 2 9.89 -1.09 0.23
C ALA A 2 10.79 -1.25 1.45
N GLY A 3 11.50 -0.22 1.83
CA GLY A 3 12.34 -0.20 3.01
C GLY A 3 13.73 0.41 2.76
N SER A 4 14.39 0.76 3.86
CA SER A 4 15.73 1.31 3.81
C SER A 4 16.75 0.20 3.59
N PRO A 5 17.81 0.42 2.79
CA PRO A 5 18.90 -0.55 2.68
C PRO A 5 19.73 -0.67 3.98
N ALA A 6 19.52 0.24 4.94
CA ALA A 6 20.24 0.28 6.21
C ALA A 6 19.40 -0.22 7.42
N GLU A 7 18.39 -1.07 7.17
CA GLU A 7 17.70 -1.79 8.23
C GLU A 7 18.63 -2.86 8.83
N THR A 8 19.46 -2.46 9.77
CA THR A 8 20.56 -3.28 10.31
C THR A 8 20.09 -4.60 10.94
N ASN A 9 18.89 -4.62 11.51
CA ASN A 9 18.25 -5.82 12.08
C ASN A 9 17.76 -6.81 11.01
N LEU A 10 17.55 -6.36 9.77
CA LEU A 10 17.06 -7.17 8.66
C LEU A 10 18.13 -7.42 7.59
N HIS A 11 19.29 -6.79 7.68
CA HIS A 11 20.33 -6.80 6.65
C HIS A 11 20.74 -8.21 6.20
N ALA A 12 20.84 -9.17 7.14
CA ALA A 12 21.19 -10.56 6.82
C ALA A 12 20.16 -11.29 5.96
N SER A 13 18.88 -10.91 6.09
CA SER A 13 17.74 -11.51 5.38
C SER A 13 17.22 -10.63 4.24
N ASP A 14 17.70 -9.39 4.11
CA ASP A 14 17.30 -8.50 3.01
C ASP A 14 17.75 -9.07 1.67
N ILE A 15 16.80 -9.30 0.78
CA ILE A 15 17.03 -9.83 -0.57
C ILE A 15 16.76 -8.77 -1.65
N VAL A 16 16.42 -7.55 -1.27
CA VAL A 16 15.87 -6.56 -2.19
C VAL A 16 16.90 -5.51 -2.60
N ASN A 17 17.25 -4.61 -1.70
CA ASN A 17 17.98 -3.40 -2.04
C ASN A 17 19.40 -3.69 -2.53
N MET A 18 20.37 -3.79 -1.61
CA MET A 18 21.77 -3.89 -1.98
C MET A 18 22.15 -5.25 -2.56
N ARG A 19 21.44 -6.34 -2.23
CA ARG A 19 21.67 -7.64 -2.89
C ARG A 19 21.33 -7.62 -4.37
N VAL A 20 20.20 -7.00 -4.74
CA VAL A 20 19.82 -6.83 -6.15
C VAL A 20 20.83 -5.93 -6.85
N ALA A 21 21.21 -4.81 -6.22
CA ALA A 21 22.20 -3.88 -6.77
C ALA A 21 23.54 -4.57 -7.03
N ARG A 22 24.07 -5.35 -6.09
CA ARG A 22 25.29 -6.13 -6.23
C ARG A 22 25.19 -7.17 -7.33
N HIS A 23 24.09 -7.93 -7.36
CA HIS A 23 23.86 -8.94 -8.39
C HIS A 23 23.85 -8.35 -9.81
N ALA A 24 23.21 -7.20 -9.95
CA ALA A 24 23.10 -6.49 -11.23
C ALA A 24 24.33 -5.64 -11.58
N GLY A 25 25.30 -5.46 -10.67
CA GLY A 25 26.37 -4.47 -10.84
C GLY A 25 25.83 -3.04 -11.01
N ALA A 26 24.71 -2.73 -10.33
CA ALA A 26 23.98 -1.49 -10.55
C ALA A 26 24.62 -0.31 -9.82
N ARG A 27 24.56 0.86 -10.47
CA ARG A 27 24.83 2.13 -9.79
C ARG A 27 23.56 2.58 -9.07
N CYS A 28 23.64 2.86 -7.77
CA CYS A 28 22.50 3.21 -6.95
C CYS A 28 22.43 4.71 -6.68
N LEU A 29 21.23 5.25 -6.67
CA LEU A 29 20.91 6.56 -6.13
C LEU A 29 20.17 6.38 -4.81
N LEU A 30 20.67 7.00 -3.74
CA LEU A 30 19.98 7.00 -2.45
C LEU A 30 19.04 8.21 -2.39
N VAL A 31 17.76 7.96 -2.26
CA VAL A 31 16.70 8.97 -2.28
C VAL A 31 16.16 9.19 -0.87
N THR A 32 15.96 10.43 -0.47
CA THR A 32 15.31 10.78 0.81
C THR A 32 14.22 11.82 0.61
N ASP A 33 13.21 11.79 1.47
CA ASP A 33 12.15 12.79 1.57
C ASP A 33 12.64 13.97 2.43
N ILE A 34 12.85 15.13 1.81
CA ILE A 34 13.32 16.32 2.52
C ILE A 34 12.19 17.06 3.26
N ASP A 35 10.95 16.83 2.89
CA ASP A 35 9.80 17.51 3.49
C ASP A 35 9.61 17.16 4.98
N ARG A 36 10.03 15.98 5.38
CA ARG A 36 9.94 15.52 6.78
C ARG A 36 11.03 16.07 7.70
N GLY A 37 12.04 16.76 7.14
CA GLY A 37 13.22 17.19 7.87
C GLY A 37 14.26 16.07 8.06
N GLY A 38 15.48 16.44 8.48
CA GLY A 38 16.56 15.49 8.74
C GLY A 38 17.16 14.78 7.51
N ALA A 39 16.83 15.20 6.30
CA ALA A 39 17.19 14.53 5.05
C ALA A 39 18.69 14.21 4.93
N PHE A 40 19.56 15.17 5.27
CA PHE A 40 21.02 14.98 5.21
C PHE A 40 21.51 13.97 6.24
N ALA A 41 20.89 13.95 7.43
CA ALA A 41 21.19 12.95 8.45
C ALA A 41 20.74 11.54 8.01
N HIS A 42 19.58 11.43 7.37
CA HIS A 42 19.08 10.15 6.81
C HIS A 42 20.03 9.64 5.71
N LEU A 43 20.44 10.50 4.76
CA LEU A 43 21.38 10.11 3.71
C LEU A 43 22.71 9.65 4.28
N TYR A 44 23.29 10.46 5.17
CA TYR A 44 24.55 10.13 5.80
C TYR A 44 24.46 8.86 6.64
N GLY A 45 23.46 8.75 7.50
CA GLY A 45 23.25 7.59 8.37
C GLY A 45 23.06 6.30 7.58
N THR A 46 22.21 6.34 6.55
CA THR A 46 22.00 5.19 5.67
C THR A 46 23.30 4.77 4.99
N TRP A 47 24.02 5.72 4.38
CA TRP A 47 25.31 5.45 3.75
C TRP A 47 26.35 4.92 4.73
N ALA A 48 26.44 5.49 5.92
CA ALA A 48 27.46 5.10 6.93
C ALA A 48 27.20 3.71 7.54
N LEU A 49 25.95 3.27 7.61
CA LEU A 49 25.55 1.95 8.14
C LEU A 49 25.77 0.81 7.13
N LEU A 50 25.88 1.12 5.84
CA LEU A 50 26.15 0.10 4.82
C LEU A 50 27.60 -0.41 4.89
N PRO A 51 27.85 -1.70 4.59
CA PRO A 51 29.18 -2.23 4.33
C PRO A 51 29.93 -1.47 3.22
N GLU A 52 31.24 -1.52 3.23
CA GLU A 52 32.07 -0.76 2.29
C GLU A 52 31.81 -1.11 0.82
N ASP A 53 31.62 -2.39 0.52
CA ASP A 53 31.31 -2.89 -0.82
C ASP A 53 29.93 -2.44 -1.31
N GLU A 54 28.97 -2.24 -0.42
CA GLU A 54 27.65 -1.70 -0.75
C GLU A 54 27.66 -0.17 -0.87
N ARG A 55 28.43 0.52 0.01
CA ARG A 55 28.64 1.96 -0.13
C ARG A 55 29.25 2.34 -1.47
N ALA A 56 30.14 1.52 -1.99
CA ALA A 56 30.76 1.74 -3.30
C ALA A 56 29.77 1.74 -4.47
N LEU A 57 28.58 1.15 -4.30
CA LEU A 57 27.53 1.18 -5.30
C LEU A 57 26.71 2.47 -5.26
N ILE A 58 26.77 3.26 -4.19
CA ILE A 58 26.03 4.53 -4.09
C ILE A 58 26.77 5.61 -4.87
N HIS A 59 26.19 6.06 -5.97
CA HIS A 59 26.78 7.02 -6.89
C HIS A 59 26.18 8.41 -6.81
N GLY A 60 25.09 8.58 -6.07
CA GLY A 60 24.47 9.89 -5.89
C GLY A 60 23.40 9.89 -4.80
N PHE A 61 23.19 11.07 -4.24
CA PHE A 61 22.07 11.36 -3.35
C PHE A 61 21.00 12.17 -4.08
N VAL A 62 19.74 11.93 -3.75
CA VAL A 62 18.59 12.65 -4.30
C VAL A 62 17.72 13.16 -3.15
N LEU A 63 17.42 14.44 -3.18
CA LEU A 63 16.47 15.09 -2.27
C LEU A 63 15.11 15.13 -2.97
N ASN A 64 14.13 14.40 -2.47
CA ASN A 64 12.79 14.33 -3.04
C ASN A 64 11.80 15.15 -2.22
N LYS A 65 10.70 15.57 -2.84
CA LYS A 65 9.64 16.38 -2.25
C LYS A 65 10.11 17.73 -1.73
N PHE A 66 11.04 18.36 -2.43
CA PHE A 66 11.58 19.66 -2.04
C PHE A 66 10.54 20.78 -2.24
N ARG A 67 10.43 21.66 -1.25
CA ARG A 67 9.61 22.89 -1.30
C ARG A 67 10.46 24.12 -0.98
N GLY A 68 10.27 25.17 -1.74
CA GLY A 68 10.95 26.43 -1.50
C GLY A 68 12.11 26.73 -2.44
N ASP A 69 13.04 27.58 -1.99
CA ASP A 69 14.18 28.01 -2.76
C ASP A 69 15.37 27.07 -2.57
N ALA A 70 15.85 26.46 -3.66
CA ALA A 70 16.95 25.52 -3.65
C ALA A 70 18.29 26.16 -3.19
N SER A 71 18.44 27.47 -3.28
CA SER A 71 19.62 28.16 -2.76
C SER A 71 19.80 28.03 -1.26
N LEU A 72 18.71 27.82 -0.53
CA LEU A 72 18.71 27.62 0.93
C LEU A 72 19.26 26.25 1.36
N LEU A 73 19.48 25.32 0.42
CA LEU A 73 20.11 24.04 0.69
C LEU A 73 21.63 24.18 0.94
N ALA A 74 22.23 25.22 0.40
CA ALA A 74 23.68 25.46 0.57
C ALA A 74 24.01 25.80 2.05
N PRO A 75 25.13 25.30 2.61
CA PRO A 75 26.16 24.44 1.98
C PRO A 75 25.98 22.93 2.23
N ALA A 76 24.80 22.48 2.67
CA ALA A 76 24.60 21.12 3.17
C ALA A 76 24.89 20.00 2.14
N PRO A 77 24.51 20.08 0.86
CA PRO A 77 24.88 19.09 -0.14
C PRO A 77 26.41 18.93 -0.30
N GLN A 78 27.13 20.06 -0.28
CA GLN A 78 28.60 20.06 -0.36
C GLN A 78 29.23 19.40 0.86
N HIS A 79 28.79 19.75 2.08
CA HIS A 79 29.27 19.13 3.31
C HIS A 79 29.02 17.62 3.33
N LEU A 80 27.88 17.15 2.80
CA LEU A 80 27.60 15.74 2.69
C LEU A 80 28.57 15.04 1.72
N GLN A 81 28.84 15.66 0.57
CA GLN A 81 29.79 15.15 -0.41
C GLN A 81 31.24 15.10 0.14
N GLU A 82 31.65 16.11 0.89
CA GLU A 82 32.99 16.13 1.54
C GLU A 82 33.15 14.96 2.53
N ARG A 83 32.07 14.54 3.20
CA ARG A 83 32.07 13.44 4.18
C ARG A 83 31.99 12.06 3.58
N THR A 84 31.31 11.93 2.44
CA THR A 84 30.96 10.63 1.86
C THR A 84 31.66 10.33 0.54
N GLY A 85 32.16 11.37 -0.13
CA GLY A 85 32.63 11.29 -1.52
C GLY A 85 31.50 11.20 -2.55
N VAL A 86 30.20 11.16 -2.12
CA VAL A 86 29.04 10.96 -2.98
C VAL A 86 28.33 12.29 -3.21
N PRO A 87 28.11 12.72 -4.47
CA PRO A 87 27.45 14.00 -4.76
C PRO A 87 25.93 13.93 -4.57
N THR A 88 25.32 15.05 -4.22
CA THR A 88 23.87 15.24 -4.40
C THR A 88 23.60 15.56 -5.86
N VAL A 89 23.00 14.64 -6.60
CA VAL A 89 22.84 14.70 -8.05
C VAL A 89 21.50 15.30 -8.49
N ALA A 90 20.51 15.32 -7.62
CA ALA A 90 19.21 15.92 -7.93
C ALA A 90 18.48 16.41 -6.67
N THR A 91 17.68 17.47 -6.88
CA THR A 91 16.65 17.95 -5.95
C THR A 91 15.34 17.97 -6.73
N ILE A 92 14.40 17.10 -6.36
CA ILE A 92 13.11 16.93 -7.05
C ILE A 92 12.06 17.76 -6.31
N PRO A 93 11.43 18.72 -6.97
CA PRO A 93 10.37 19.51 -6.37
C PRO A 93 9.17 18.66 -5.94
N MET A 94 8.46 19.13 -4.90
CA MET A 94 7.19 18.55 -4.48
C MET A 94 6.19 18.59 -5.63
N GLN A 95 5.64 17.45 -5.95
CA GLN A 95 4.59 17.29 -6.96
C GLN A 95 3.27 16.93 -6.25
N TRP A 96 2.31 17.85 -6.24
CA TRP A 96 1.06 17.67 -5.51
C TRP A 96 0.01 16.86 -6.25
N HIS A 97 0.07 16.84 -7.58
CA HIS A 97 -0.97 16.23 -8.43
C HIS A 97 -0.35 15.31 -9.49
N HIS A 98 0.57 14.43 -9.05
CA HIS A 98 1.26 13.52 -9.98
C HIS A 98 0.41 12.30 -10.39
N GLY A 99 -0.76 12.07 -9.73
CA GLY A 99 -1.66 10.96 -10.05
C GLY A 99 -1.10 9.56 -9.75
N LEU A 100 0.08 9.48 -9.14
CA LEU A 100 0.66 8.20 -8.73
C LEU A 100 0.17 7.83 -7.33
N PRO A 101 -0.22 6.55 -7.10
CA PRO A 101 -0.56 6.06 -5.78
C PRO A 101 0.66 6.08 -4.84
N GLU A 102 0.42 6.30 -3.56
CA GLU A 102 1.46 6.11 -2.55
C GLU A 102 1.63 4.60 -2.27
N GLU A 103 2.86 4.10 -2.37
CA GLU A 103 3.17 2.67 -2.17
C GLU A 103 2.87 2.20 -0.74
N ASP A 104 3.09 3.06 0.26
CA ASP A 104 2.90 2.75 1.68
C ASP A 104 1.46 2.92 2.18
N GLY A 105 0.49 3.02 1.27
CA GLY A 105 -0.92 2.80 1.54
C GLY A 105 -1.52 3.64 2.65
N VAL A 106 -1.53 4.95 2.52
CA VAL A 106 -2.43 5.80 3.29
C VAL A 106 -3.84 5.62 2.72
N PHE A 107 -4.81 5.25 3.57
CA PHE A 107 -6.22 5.20 3.20
C PHE A 107 -6.71 6.64 2.94
N ASP A 108 -6.44 7.14 1.73
CA ASP A 108 -6.86 8.47 1.30
C ASP A 108 -8.10 8.34 0.41
N ASP A 109 -9.19 8.98 0.81
CA ASP A 109 -10.48 8.98 0.11
C ASP A 109 -10.78 10.31 -0.61
N ARG A 110 -9.83 11.25 -0.64
CA ARG A 110 -10.02 12.54 -1.30
C ARG A 110 -10.17 12.34 -2.80
N SER A 111 -11.36 12.70 -3.33
CA SER A 111 -11.58 12.76 -4.77
C SER A 111 -10.77 13.87 -5.39
N THR A 112 -10.15 13.61 -6.52
CA THR A 112 -9.43 14.62 -7.32
C THR A 112 -10.33 15.33 -8.32
N THR A 113 -11.58 14.86 -8.49
CA THR A 113 -12.51 15.38 -9.48
C THR A 113 -13.63 16.17 -8.80
N PRO A 114 -13.80 17.48 -9.08
CA PRO A 114 -14.90 18.27 -8.56
C PRO A 114 -16.23 17.87 -9.20
N GLY A 115 -17.32 17.92 -8.43
CA GLY A 115 -18.67 17.68 -8.95
C GLY A 115 -19.59 17.01 -7.93
N ALA A 116 -20.88 16.84 -8.32
CA ALA A 116 -21.84 16.13 -7.50
C ALA A 116 -21.53 14.63 -7.47
N VAL A 117 -21.55 14.03 -6.28
CA VAL A 117 -21.35 12.59 -6.10
C VAL A 117 -22.64 11.85 -6.43
N HIS A 118 -22.58 10.93 -7.39
CA HIS A 118 -23.70 10.09 -7.80
C HIS A 118 -23.61 8.67 -7.23
N THR A 119 -22.40 8.17 -7.04
CA THR A 119 -22.14 6.81 -6.52
C THR A 119 -20.99 6.84 -5.52
N THR A 120 -21.16 6.16 -4.40
CA THR A 120 -20.09 5.90 -3.44
C THR A 120 -19.61 4.46 -3.62
N VAL A 121 -18.28 4.29 -3.69
CA VAL A 121 -17.62 2.99 -3.63
C VAL A 121 -16.96 2.89 -2.26
N ALA A 122 -17.58 2.12 -1.38
CA ALA A 122 -17.16 1.90 0.00
C ALA A 122 -16.26 0.66 0.07
N VAL A 123 -14.96 0.84 0.26
CA VAL A 123 -13.98 -0.24 0.28
C VAL A 123 -13.64 -0.62 1.71
N VAL A 124 -13.80 -1.89 2.06
CA VAL A 124 -13.52 -2.38 3.42
C VAL A 124 -12.00 -2.39 3.65
N ALA A 125 -11.57 -1.60 4.64
CA ALA A 125 -10.16 -1.38 4.95
C ALA A 125 -9.68 -2.32 6.07
N TYR A 126 -9.68 -3.62 5.82
CA TYR A 126 -9.14 -4.57 6.78
C TYR A 126 -7.60 -4.54 6.86
N PRO A 127 -7.01 -5.07 7.96
CA PRO A 127 -5.59 -4.84 8.28
C PRO A 127 -4.59 -5.35 7.25
N ARG A 128 -4.94 -6.40 6.48
CA ARG A 128 -4.03 -7.06 5.56
C ARG A 128 -4.48 -6.96 4.10
N ILE A 129 -5.07 -5.82 3.76
CA ILE A 129 -5.43 -5.52 2.37
C ILE A 129 -4.21 -5.68 1.44
N SER A 130 -4.39 -6.29 0.26
CA SER A 130 -3.26 -6.64 -0.61
C SER A 130 -2.76 -5.49 -1.47
N ASN A 131 -3.65 -4.79 -2.17
CA ASN A 131 -3.29 -3.80 -3.20
C ASN A 131 -4.17 -2.56 -3.03
N LEU A 132 -3.69 -1.56 -2.32
CA LEU A 132 -4.41 -0.29 -2.11
C LEU A 132 -4.49 0.56 -3.38
N ASP A 133 -3.48 0.46 -4.23
CA ASP A 133 -3.34 1.20 -5.48
C ASP A 133 -4.39 0.81 -6.54
N GLU A 134 -5.00 -0.37 -6.45
CA GLU A 134 -6.10 -0.79 -7.33
C GLU A 134 -7.31 0.16 -7.28
N PHE A 135 -7.49 0.88 -6.19
CA PHE A 135 -8.61 1.81 -6.00
C PHE A 135 -8.27 3.25 -6.39
N GLN A 136 -7.02 3.55 -6.68
CA GLN A 136 -6.60 4.91 -7.06
C GLN A 136 -7.32 5.45 -8.31
N PRO A 137 -7.56 4.66 -9.38
CA PRO A 137 -8.29 5.13 -10.54
C PRO A 137 -9.70 5.63 -10.23
N LEU A 138 -10.37 5.08 -9.19
CA LEU A 138 -11.72 5.47 -8.80
C LEU A 138 -11.80 6.93 -8.31
N LYS A 139 -10.72 7.46 -7.73
CA LYS A 139 -10.66 8.86 -7.29
C LYS A 139 -10.74 9.87 -8.44
N ASN A 140 -10.39 9.42 -9.65
CA ASN A 140 -10.35 10.25 -10.86
C ASN A 140 -11.64 10.14 -11.68
N VAL A 141 -12.62 9.35 -11.24
CA VAL A 141 -13.90 9.18 -11.96
C VAL A 141 -14.88 10.27 -11.54
N PRO A 142 -15.36 11.11 -12.46
CA PRO A 142 -16.35 12.14 -12.14
C PRO A 142 -17.61 11.55 -11.54
N GLY A 143 -18.12 12.14 -10.46
CA GLY A 143 -19.36 11.70 -9.79
C GLY A 143 -19.21 10.46 -8.90
N LEU A 144 -18.00 9.90 -8.78
CA LEU A 144 -17.71 8.79 -7.89
C LEU A 144 -16.97 9.29 -6.64
N ARG A 145 -17.35 8.78 -5.48
CA ARG A 145 -16.64 8.96 -4.21
C ARG A 145 -16.10 7.62 -3.73
N LEU A 146 -14.78 7.53 -3.57
CA LEU A 146 -14.13 6.43 -2.85
C LEU A 146 -14.25 6.70 -1.36
N GLN A 147 -14.62 5.70 -0.56
CA GLN A 147 -14.71 5.77 0.89
C GLN A 147 -14.11 4.51 1.51
N TRP A 148 -13.21 4.68 2.48
CA TRP A 148 -12.67 3.57 3.23
C TRP A 148 -13.55 3.25 4.44
N VAL A 149 -13.91 1.98 4.61
CA VAL A 149 -14.84 1.48 5.62
C VAL A 149 -14.11 0.65 6.66
N ARG A 150 -14.30 1.00 7.94
CA ARG A 150 -13.75 0.25 9.07
C ARG A 150 -14.78 -0.10 10.13
N SER A 151 -15.96 0.47 10.04
CA SER A 151 -17.07 0.27 10.99
C SER A 151 -18.43 0.26 10.30
N PRO A 152 -19.47 -0.30 10.91
CA PRO A 152 -20.83 -0.22 10.39
C PRO A 152 -21.34 1.22 10.19
N ALA A 153 -20.84 2.18 10.98
CA ALA A 153 -21.24 3.58 10.83
C ALA A 153 -20.80 4.17 9.47
N ASP A 154 -19.71 3.68 8.91
CA ASP A 154 -19.19 4.15 7.62
C ASP A 154 -20.09 3.75 6.44
N VAL A 155 -20.91 2.70 6.61
CA VAL A 155 -21.83 2.20 5.57
C VAL A 155 -23.30 2.52 5.84
N ALA A 156 -23.63 3.08 7.00
CA ALA A 156 -25.01 3.33 7.41
C ALA A 156 -25.78 4.29 6.47
N GLY A 157 -25.08 5.14 5.73
CA GLY A 157 -25.65 6.09 4.78
C GLY A 157 -25.61 5.67 3.31
N LEU A 158 -25.16 4.45 3.00
CA LEU A 158 -25.09 3.97 1.63
C LEU A 158 -26.48 3.70 1.07
N ARG A 159 -26.66 4.08 -0.20
CA ARG A 159 -27.88 3.84 -0.97
C ARG A 159 -27.75 2.52 -1.76
N PRO A 160 -28.83 1.94 -2.28
CA PRO A 160 -28.75 0.74 -3.12
C PRO A 160 -27.90 0.91 -4.40
N CYS A 161 -27.73 2.14 -4.88
CA CYS A 161 -26.85 2.44 -6.03
C CYS A 161 -25.36 2.56 -5.67
N ASP A 162 -25.02 2.58 -4.39
CA ASP A 162 -23.65 2.63 -3.89
C ASP A 162 -23.09 1.21 -3.77
N TRP A 163 -21.77 1.08 -3.77
CA TRP A 163 -21.10 -0.22 -3.79
C TRP A 163 -20.34 -0.45 -2.49
N ILE A 164 -20.37 -1.69 -2.00
CA ILE A 164 -19.41 -2.17 -1.00
C ILE A 164 -18.42 -3.08 -1.71
N VAL A 165 -17.12 -2.82 -1.52
CA VAL A 165 -16.04 -3.62 -2.10
C VAL A 165 -15.24 -4.29 -0.99
N LEU A 166 -15.11 -5.60 -1.09
CA LEU A 166 -14.18 -6.41 -0.30
C LEU A 166 -12.92 -6.62 -1.16
N PRO A 167 -11.82 -5.91 -0.88
CA PRO A 167 -10.60 -6.00 -1.67
C PRO A 167 -9.84 -7.30 -1.46
N GLY A 168 -8.71 -7.45 -2.14
CA GLY A 168 -7.78 -8.55 -1.91
C GLY A 168 -7.21 -8.55 -0.49
N SER A 169 -6.91 -9.71 0.05
CA SER A 169 -6.32 -9.89 1.38
C SER A 169 -5.07 -10.77 1.30
N LYS A 170 -4.09 -10.46 2.14
CA LYS A 170 -2.88 -11.28 2.35
C LYS A 170 -3.08 -12.36 3.43
N ALA A 171 -4.21 -12.32 4.15
CA ALA A 171 -4.60 -13.29 5.16
C ALA A 171 -6.13 -13.30 5.29
N THR A 172 -6.79 -14.03 4.40
CA THR A 172 -8.24 -13.97 4.16
C THR A 172 -9.04 -14.33 5.41
N ALA A 173 -8.70 -15.42 6.09
CA ALA A 173 -9.42 -15.86 7.29
C ALA A 173 -9.28 -14.85 8.44
N ALA A 174 -8.07 -14.30 8.63
CA ALA A 174 -7.81 -13.33 9.69
C ALA A 174 -8.52 -11.99 9.43
N ASP A 175 -8.54 -11.51 8.18
CA ASP A 175 -9.25 -10.29 7.81
C ASP A 175 -10.78 -10.46 7.86
N LEU A 176 -11.29 -11.66 7.53
CA LEU A 176 -12.70 -11.99 7.71
C LEU A 176 -13.10 -12.01 9.19
N ALA A 177 -12.24 -12.57 10.06
CA ALA A 177 -12.46 -12.52 11.51
C ALA A 177 -12.46 -11.08 12.04
N TRP A 178 -11.54 -10.24 11.55
CA TRP A 178 -11.53 -8.82 11.89
C TRP A 178 -12.81 -8.13 11.43
N LEU A 179 -13.24 -8.34 10.19
CA LEU A 179 -14.46 -7.78 9.60
C LEU A 179 -15.68 -8.08 10.49
N ARG A 180 -15.81 -9.32 10.97
CA ARG A 180 -16.86 -9.73 11.91
C ARG A 180 -16.74 -9.07 13.27
N ALA A 181 -15.51 -8.99 13.79
CA ALA A 181 -15.26 -8.32 15.07
C ALA A 181 -15.63 -6.83 15.04
N GLN A 182 -15.59 -6.20 13.87
CA GLN A 182 -16.09 -4.83 13.67
C GLN A 182 -17.61 -4.78 13.46
N GLY A 183 -18.32 -5.91 13.28
CA GLY A 183 -19.75 -5.96 12.97
C GLY A 183 -20.08 -5.56 11.52
N LEU A 184 -19.11 -5.57 10.64
CA LEU A 184 -19.29 -5.21 9.22
C LEU A 184 -20.02 -6.29 8.44
N ASP A 185 -19.98 -7.55 8.85
CA ASP A 185 -20.69 -8.67 8.23
C ASP A 185 -22.20 -8.43 8.16
N GLY A 186 -22.80 -8.00 9.27
CA GLY A 186 -24.21 -7.63 9.32
C GLY A 186 -24.56 -6.44 8.44
N ALA A 187 -23.70 -5.41 8.42
CA ALA A 187 -23.91 -4.22 7.59
C ALA A 187 -23.79 -4.54 6.08
N ILE A 188 -22.84 -5.37 5.68
CA ILE A 188 -22.67 -5.84 4.30
C ILE A 188 -23.88 -6.69 3.86
N ALA A 189 -24.32 -7.61 4.71
CA ALA A 189 -25.49 -8.44 4.44
C ALA A 189 -26.78 -7.59 4.31
N ALA A 190 -26.94 -6.57 5.15
CA ALA A 190 -28.07 -5.65 5.08
C ALA A 190 -28.07 -4.84 3.77
N HIS A 191 -26.90 -4.33 3.34
CA HIS A 191 -26.76 -3.62 2.07
C HIS A 191 -27.10 -4.51 0.87
N ALA A 192 -26.57 -5.75 0.84
CA ALA A 192 -26.90 -6.73 -0.20
C ALA A 192 -28.40 -7.08 -0.20
N GLY A 193 -29.02 -7.27 0.99
CA GLY A 193 -30.44 -7.55 1.13
C GLY A 193 -31.37 -6.43 0.66
N GLN A 194 -30.88 -5.20 0.62
CA GLN A 194 -31.57 -4.03 0.06
C GLN A 194 -31.35 -3.86 -1.46
N GLY A 195 -30.68 -4.80 -2.11
CA GLY A 195 -30.35 -4.75 -3.54
C GLY A 195 -29.10 -3.94 -3.85
N GLY A 196 -28.31 -3.58 -2.84
CA GLY A 196 -27.03 -2.92 -3.02
C GLY A 196 -25.96 -3.84 -3.61
N THR A 197 -25.03 -3.28 -4.36
CA THR A 197 -23.95 -4.03 -4.99
C THR A 197 -22.84 -4.33 -3.99
N VAL A 198 -22.47 -5.62 -3.90
CA VAL A 198 -21.30 -6.07 -3.14
C VAL A 198 -20.33 -6.76 -4.10
N LEU A 199 -19.10 -6.26 -4.19
CA LEU A 199 -18.03 -6.80 -5.04
C LEU A 199 -16.92 -7.37 -4.18
N GLY A 200 -16.54 -8.64 -4.43
CA GLY A 200 -15.34 -9.25 -3.82
C GLY A 200 -14.23 -9.43 -4.84
N VAL A 201 -13.02 -9.02 -4.48
CA VAL A 201 -11.82 -9.17 -5.30
C VAL A 201 -10.85 -10.12 -4.60
N CYS A 202 -10.39 -11.19 -5.28
CA CYS A 202 -9.43 -12.17 -4.76
C CYS A 202 -9.85 -12.71 -3.36
N GLY A 203 -9.13 -12.38 -2.28
CA GLY A 203 -9.52 -12.74 -0.91
C GLY A 203 -10.91 -12.24 -0.53
N GLY A 204 -11.29 -11.04 -0.99
CA GLY A 204 -12.66 -10.53 -0.78
C GLY A 204 -13.74 -11.38 -1.46
N LEU A 205 -13.48 -11.94 -2.64
CA LEU A 205 -14.39 -12.89 -3.27
C LEU A 205 -14.52 -14.17 -2.43
N GLN A 206 -13.41 -14.67 -1.89
CA GLN A 206 -13.38 -15.85 -1.03
C GLN A 206 -14.21 -15.61 0.25
N MET A 207 -14.13 -14.41 0.83
CA MET A 207 -14.93 -14.02 2.01
C MET A 207 -16.44 -14.01 1.72
N LEU A 208 -16.88 -13.71 0.49
CA LEU A 208 -18.30 -13.70 0.11
C LEU A 208 -18.93 -15.10 0.06
N GLY A 209 -18.11 -16.15 0.00
CA GLY A 209 -18.54 -17.53 -0.06
C GLY A 209 -19.17 -18.05 1.24
N GLU A 210 -19.49 -19.34 1.25
CA GLU A 210 -20.06 -20.03 2.40
C GLU A 210 -19.00 -20.45 3.44
N ALA A 211 -17.83 -20.87 2.97
CA ALA A 211 -16.75 -21.33 3.84
C ALA A 211 -15.35 -21.13 3.25
N LEU A 212 -14.38 -20.94 4.15
CA LEU A 212 -12.96 -21.09 3.93
C LEU A 212 -12.50 -22.39 4.59
N ILE A 213 -11.94 -23.29 3.81
CA ILE A 213 -11.45 -24.60 4.25
C ILE A 213 -9.95 -24.65 4.00
N ASP A 214 -9.21 -24.85 5.08
CA ASP A 214 -7.74 -24.89 5.05
C ASP A 214 -7.24 -26.14 5.78
N PRO A 215 -7.09 -27.29 5.08
CA PRO A 215 -6.58 -28.51 5.68
C PRO A 215 -5.12 -28.44 6.08
N GLU A 216 -4.34 -27.58 5.42
CA GLU A 216 -2.88 -27.52 5.52
C GLU A 216 -2.37 -26.37 6.42
N GLY A 217 -3.27 -25.52 6.94
CA GLY A 217 -2.88 -24.39 7.80
C GLY A 217 -2.19 -23.25 7.06
N ILE A 218 -2.57 -22.98 5.81
CA ILE A 218 -1.96 -21.97 4.95
C ILE A 218 -2.47 -20.57 5.31
N ASP A 219 -3.79 -20.43 5.52
CA ASP A 219 -4.46 -19.14 5.79
C ASP A 219 -5.37 -19.22 7.02
N GLY A 220 -6.22 -20.24 7.09
CA GLY A 220 -7.13 -20.52 8.18
C GLY A 220 -8.53 -20.94 7.74
N ASN A 221 -9.26 -21.55 8.66
CA ASN A 221 -10.63 -22.04 8.45
C ASN A 221 -11.66 -21.05 9.01
N GLY A 222 -12.82 -20.97 8.38
CA GLY A 222 -13.93 -20.19 8.91
C GLY A 222 -15.16 -20.18 8.00
N PRO A 223 -16.35 -19.86 8.55
CA PRO A 223 -17.50 -19.60 7.71
C PRO A 223 -17.29 -18.32 6.91
N GLY A 224 -17.70 -18.30 5.65
CA GLY A 224 -17.76 -17.10 4.82
C GLY A 224 -18.95 -16.21 5.16
N LEU A 225 -19.18 -15.16 4.38
CA LEU A 225 -20.32 -14.26 4.56
C LEU A 225 -21.63 -14.85 4.02
N GLY A 226 -21.58 -15.95 3.25
CA GLY A 226 -22.73 -16.64 2.70
C GLY A 226 -23.52 -15.86 1.65
N LEU A 227 -22.90 -14.89 1.01
CA LEU A 227 -23.54 -14.09 -0.05
C LEU A 227 -23.40 -14.74 -1.43
N LEU A 228 -22.48 -15.67 -1.58
CA LEU A 228 -22.27 -16.45 -2.81
C LEU A 228 -22.22 -17.95 -2.51
N PRO A 229 -22.81 -18.81 -3.36
CA PRO A 229 -22.80 -20.27 -3.19
C PRO A 229 -21.45 -20.85 -3.63
N LEU A 230 -20.38 -20.51 -2.94
CA LEU A 230 -19.05 -21.00 -3.21
C LEU A 230 -18.30 -21.34 -1.92
N VAL A 231 -17.42 -22.33 -2.00
CA VAL A 231 -16.52 -22.73 -0.92
C VAL A 231 -15.09 -22.57 -1.41
N THR A 232 -14.25 -21.93 -0.62
CA THR A 232 -12.81 -21.82 -0.90
C THR A 232 -12.05 -22.90 -0.17
N VAL A 233 -11.24 -23.67 -0.88
CA VAL A 233 -10.29 -24.64 -0.29
C VAL A 233 -8.89 -24.15 -0.60
N PHE A 234 -8.08 -23.96 0.47
CA PHE A 234 -6.66 -23.63 0.33
C PHE A 234 -5.85 -24.89 0.09
N GLU A 235 -5.01 -24.86 -0.95
CA GLU A 235 -4.14 -25.97 -1.32
C GLU A 235 -2.66 -25.54 -1.29
N PRO A 236 -1.73 -26.44 -0.95
CA PRO A 236 -0.29 -26.12 -0.87
C PRO A 236 0.30 -25.70 -2.21
N ALA A 237 -0.27 -26.19 -3.32
CA ALA A 237 0.20 -25.92 -4.67
C ALA A 237 -0.84 -25.12 -5.47
N LYS A 238 -0.39 -24.05 -6.13
CA LYS A 238 -1.24 -23.25 -7.01
C LYS A 238 -1.47 -24.00 -8.32
N THR A 239 -2.72 -24.39 -8.59
CA THR A 239 -3.12 -25.02 -9.86
C THR A 239 -3.72 -23.97 -10.78
N VAL A 240 -3.17 -23.82 -11.97
CA VAL A 240 -3.73 -22.98 -13.05
C VAL A 240 -4.38 -23.91 -14.08
N ARG A 241 -5.68 -23.79 -14.26
CA ARG A 241 -6.42 -24.48 -15.33
C ARG A 241 -6.68 -23.49 -16.46
N ARG A 242 -6.40 -23.90 -17.69
CA ARG A 242 -6.74 -23.16 -18.90
C ARG A 242 -8.06 -23.67 -19.46
#